data_f9ad51fcdf0e1be70e2288b213c22d34
#
_entry.id   f9ad51fcdf0e1be70e2288b213c22d34
#
_cell.length_a   1.000
_cell.length_b   1.000
_cell.length_c   1.000
_cell.angle_alpha   90.00
_cell.angle_beta   90.00
_cell.angle_gamma   90.00
#
_symmetry.space_group_name_H-M   'P 1'
#
loop_
_entity.id
_entity.type
_entity.pdbx_description
1 polymer ?
#
loop_
_entity_poly.entity_id
_entity_poly.type
_entity_poly.pdbx_seq_one_letter_code
_entity_poly.pdbx_strand_id
1 'polypeptide(L)'
;MKNTRAALRYAKAVLSTSLDGKKESAVANDMQTIQATFAESNDLSVFLENPVIPNASKQESLKKVFPALDALSQQLIDLLTRNNRIDLLEQVAAAYLSLLEKHQGKETAVVTTAVPLTAALEKVVLAKAKQLSSAEISLENKVDPSIVGGFILRIGDLQYNASVAHQLDHLKRELTQTNYSA
;
A
#
# COMPACT_ATOMS: atom_id res chain seq x y z
N MET A 1 8.48 4.45 -12.62
CA MET A 1 8.61 4.34 -11.15
C MET A 1 9.29 5.59 -10.64
N LYS A 2 8.51 6.66 -10.46
CA LYS A 2 9.05 7.96 -10.05
C LYS A 2 9.22 7.99 -8.52
N ASN A 3 10.44 8.17 -8.06
CA ASN A 3 10.85 8.66 -6.72
C ASN A 3 10.18 8.08 -5.45
N THR A 4 9.83 6.80 -5.42
CA THR A 4 9.23 6.12 -4.26
C THR A 4 10.04 6.32 -2.96
N ARG A 5 11.38 6.40 -3.04
CA ARG A 5 12.24 6.66 -1.87
C ARG A 5 12.05 8.07 -1.29
N ALA A 6 11.87 9.08 -2.15
CA ALA A 6 11.64 10.43 -1.70
C ALA A 6 10.26 10.56 -1.06
N ALA A 7 9.21 10.01 -1.69
CA ALA A 7 7.85 9.98 -1.15
C ALA A 7 7.80 9.30 0.22
N LEU A 8 8.44 8.13 0.38
CA LEU A 8 8.55 7.44 1.66
C LEU A 8 9.22 8.28 2.74
N ARG A 9 10.25 9.08 2.40
CA ARG A 9 10.94 9.94 3.36
C ARG A 9 10.04 11.08 3.85
N TYR A 10 9.27 11.71 2.96
CA TYR A 10 8.28 12.72 3.35
C TYR A 10 7.14 12.10 4.17
N ALA A 11 6.62 10.96 3.75
CA ALA A 11 5.56 10.25 4.47
C ALA A 11 5.99 9.86 5.89
N LYS A 12 7.22 9.35 6.08
CA LYS A 12 7.77 9.05 7.41
C LYS A 12 7.89 10.29 8.29
N ALA A 13 8.35 11.41 7.74
CA ALA A 13 8.47 12.66 8.48
C ALA A 13 7.10 13.18 8.93
N VAL A 14 6.09 13.16 8.04
CA VAL A 14 4.72 13.56 8.38
C VAL A 14 4.11 12.63 9.41
N LEU A 15 4.34 11.30 9.29
CA LEU A 15 3.84 10.33 10.27
C LEU A 15 4.44 10.57 11.65
N SER A 16 5.76 10.77 11.76
CA SER A 16 6.39 11.09 13.04
C SER A 16 5.78 12.34 13.67
N THR A 17 5.65 13.43 12.89
CA THR A 17 5.07 14.69 13.37
C THR A 17 3.59 14.55 13.74
N SER A 18 2.82 13.75 13.00
CA SER A 18 1.40 13.51 13.29
C SER A 18 1.19 12.69 14.56
N LEU A 19 2.07 11.72 14.83
CA LEU A 19 2.07 10.92 16.06
C LEU A 19 2.44 11.78 17.28
N ASP A 20 3.49 12.62 17.16
CA ASP A 20 3.89 13.54 18.21
C ASP A 20 2.77 14.54 18.55
N GLY A 21 2.03 14.97 17.54
CA GLY A 21 0.86 15.88 17.68
C GLY A 21 -0.46 15.19 18.02
N LYS A 22 -0.54 13.86 18.09
CA LYS A 22 -1.78 13.07 18.23
C LYS A 22 -2.85 13.44 17.21
N LYS A 23 -2.44 13.69 15.98
CA LYS A 23 -3.28 14.11 14.85
C LYS A 23 -3.29 13.11 13.70
N GLU A 24 -2.86 11.88 13.95
CA GLU A 24 -2.73 10.84 12.92
C GLU A 24 -4.04 10.58 12.17
N SER A 25 -5.19 10.59 12.86
CA SER A 25 -6.50 10.37 12.24
C SER A 25 -6.93 11.52 11.34
N ALA A 26 -6.68 12.78 11.75
CA ALA A 26 -7.00 13.95 10.93
C ALA A 26 -6.16 13.99 9.66
N VAL A 27 -4.85 13.78 9.79
CA VAL A 27 -3.95 13.72 8.64
C VAL A 27 -4.27 12.52 7.74
N ALA A 28 -4.69 11.37 8.30
CA ALA A 28 -5.11 10.21 7.51
C ALA A 28 -6.33 10.53 6.65
N ASN A 29 -7.34 11.20 7.20
CA ASN A 29 -8.53 11.62 6.44
C ASN A 29 -8.15 12.59 5.31
N ASP A 30 -7.24 13.52 5.57
CA ASP A 30 -6.72 14.43 4.56
C ASP A 30 -6.03 13.65 3.42
N MET A 31 -5.16 12.69 3.76
CA MET A 31 -4.46 11.88 2.77
C MET A 31 -5.40 10.99 1.95
N GLN A 32 -6.46 10.46 2.57
CA GLN A 32 -7.51 9.73 1.85
C GLN A 32 -8.27 10.64 0.89
N THR A 33 -8.63 11.85 1.33
CA THR A 33 -9.30 12.86 0.48
C THR A 33 -8.42 13.21 -0.72
N ILE A 34 -7.13 13.45 -0.49
CA ILE A 34 -6.16 13.71 -1.56
C ILE A 34 -6.14 12.53 -2.54
N GLN A 35 -5.99 11.29 -2.07
CA GLN A 35 -5.98 10.11 -2.95
C GLN A 35 -7.28 9.96 -3.75
N ALA A 36 -8.44 10.13 -3.12
CA ALA A 36 -9.73 10.05 -3.80
C ALA A 36 -9.82 11.07 -4.93
N THR A 37 -9.41 12.33 -4.66
CA THR A 37 -9.41 13.39 -5.67
C THR A 37 -8.49 13.08 -6.85
N PHE A 38 -7.29 12.52 -6.60
CA PHE A 38 -6.40 12.08 -7.68
C PHE A 38 -6.96 10.90 -8.49
N ALA A 39 -7.68 9.98 -7.84
CA ALA A 39 -8.34 8.87 -8.52
C ALA A 39 -9.51 9.33 -9.42
N GLU A 40 -10.23 10.36 -8.99
CA GLU A 40 -11.35 10.93 -9.75
C GLU A 40 -10.89 11.85 -10.90
N SER A 41 -9.76 12.56 -10.73
CA SER A 41 -9.26 13.56 -11.67
C SER A 41 -7.82 13.29 -12.09
N ASN A 42 -7.64 12.65 -13.23
CA ASN A 42 -6.32 12.48 -13.85
C ASN A 42 -5.70 13.83 -14.28
N ASP A 43 -6.53 14.84 -14.53
CA ASP A 43 -6.08 16.19 -14.93
C ASP A 43 -5.26 16.85 -13.82
N LEU A 44 -5.57 16.56 -12.56
CA LEU A 44 -4.80 17.07 -11.41
C LEU A 44 -3.37 16.52 -11.41
N SER A 45 -3.19 15.25 -11.73
CA SER A 45 -1.86 14.63 -11.85
C SER A 45 -1.06 15.27 -12.98
N VAL A 46 -1.67 15.43 -14.17
CA VAL A 46 -1.06 16.08 -15.32
C VAL A 46 -0.71 17.56 -15.03
N PHE A 47 -1.60 18.27 -14.34
CA PHE A 47 -1.35 19.66 -13.93
C PHE A 47 -0.13 19.78 -13.00
N LEU A 48 -0.02 18.91 -12.00
CA LEU A 48 1.08 18.94 -11.04
C LEU A 48 2.41 18.48 -11.66
N GLU A 49 2.38 17.53 -12.59
CA GLU A 49 3.57 17.05 -13.30
C GLU A 49 4.09 18.05 -14.34
N ASN A 50 3.28 18.99 -14.81
CA ASN A 50 3.66 19.95 -15.86
C ASN A 50 4.78 20.89 -15.37
N PRO A 51 5.99 20.86 -15.95
CA PRO A 51 7.11 21.69 -15.49
C PRO A 51 6.98 23.17 -15.90
N VAL A 52 6.09 23.51 -16.84
CA VAL A 52 5.89 24.89 -17.33
C VAL A 52 5.14 25.73 -16.30
N ILE A 53 4.30 25.11 -15.49
CA ILE A 53 3.47 25.82 -14.51
C ILE A 53 4.30 26.14 -13.26
N PRO A 54 4.36 27.44 -12.85
CA PRO A 54 5.07 27.84 -11.64
C PRO A 54 4.54 27.13 -10.39
N ASN A 55 5.42 26.73 -9.48
CA ASN A 55 5.03 26.03 -8.24
C ASN A 55 4.11 26.86 -7.34
N ALA A 56 4.25 28.20 -7.35
CA ALA A 56 3.35 29.08 -6.63
C ALA A 56 1.89 28.95 -7.10
N SER A 57 1.68 28.88 -8.42
CA SER A 57 0.34 28.69 -9.00
C SER A 57 -0.22 27.31 -8.68
N LYS A 58 0.63 26.25 -8.69
CA LYS A 58 0.24 24.90 -8.27
C LYS A 58 -0.20 24.87 -6.81
N GLN A 59 0.56 25.52 -5.94
CA GLN A 59 0.25 25.61 -4.50
C GLN A 59 -1.07 26.35 -4.25
N GLU A 60 -1.29 27.48 -4.93
CA GLU A 60 -2.53 28.24 -4.80
C GLU A 60 -3.74 27.42 -5.27
N SER A 61 -3.59 26.70 -6.39
CA SER A 61 -4.63 25.82 -6.90
C SER A 61 -4.94 24.69 -5.92
N LEU A 62 -3.92 24.04 -5.34
CA LEU A 62 -4.13 23.01 -4.34
C LEU A 62 -4.83 23.52 -3.06
N LYS A 63 -4.50 24.73 -2.61
CA LYS A 63 -5.21 25.36 -1.47
C LYS A 63 -6.68 25.64 -1.78
N LYS A 64 -7.03 25.92 -3.04
CA LYS A 64 -8.43 26.07 -3.48
C LYS A 64 -9.16 24.74 -3.61
N VAL A 65 -8.48 23.69 -4.09
CA VAL A 65 -9.05 22.34 -4.22
C VAL A 65 -9.26 21.71 -2.85
N PHE A 66 -8.34 21.94 -1.93
CA PHE A 66 -8.37 21.35 -0.58
C PHE A 66 -8.43 22.43 0.52
N PRO A 67 -9.57 23.10 0.72
CA PRO A 67 -9.67 24.20 1.69
C PRO A 67 -9.67 23.76 3.15
N ALA A 68 -10.04 22.51 3.42
CA ALA A 68 -10.31 21.99 4.77
C ALA A 68 -9.21 21.07 5.34
N LEU A 69 -7.98 21.10 4.78
CA LEU A 69 -6.87 20.30 5.29
C LEU A 69 -6.37 20.78 6.65
N ASP A 70 -5.93 19.82 7.49
CA ASP A 70 -5.23 20.14 8.74
C ASP A 70 -3.93 20.92 8.47
N ALA A 71 -3.48 21.66 9.47
CA ALA A 71 -2.27 22.48 9.39
C ALA A 71 -1.02 21.68 8.99
N LEU A 72 -0.90 20.41 9.43
CA LEU A 72 0.22 19.53 9.06
C LEU A 72 0.18 19.15 7.56
N SER A 73 -1.00 18.86 7.04
CA SER A 73 -1.19 18.56 5.61
C SER A 73 -0.89 19.77 4.74
N GLN A 74 -1.25 20.98 5.18
CA GLN A 74 -0.90 22.22 4.50
C GLN A 74 0.62 22.46 4.53
N GLN A 75 1.28 22.24 5.67
CA GLN A 75 2.74 22.35 5.78
C GLN A 75 3.47 21.35 4.87
N LEU A 76 2.92 20.14 4.68
CA LEU A 76 3.46 19.18 3.73
C LEU A 76 3.41 19.73 2.29
N ILE A 77 2.27 20.29 1.87
CA ILE A 77 2.13 20.91 0.54
C ILE A 77 3.14 22.06 0.37
N ASP A 78 3.27 22.93 1.37
CA ASP A 78 4.22 24.03 1.36
C ASP A 78 5.68 23.52 1.26
N LEU A 79 6.02 22.46 1.97
CA LEU A 79 7.34 21.82 1.94
C LEU A 79 7.65 21.19 0.59
N LEU A 80 6.70 20.46 0.00
CA LEU A 80 6.85 19.86 -1.31
C LEU A 80 7.01 20.93 -2.40
N THR A 81 6.26 22.03 -2.29
CA THR A 81 6.36 23.16 -3.19
C THR A 81 7.73 23.82 -3.15
N ARG A 82 8.26 24.11 -1.93
CA ARG A 82 9.60 24.70 -1.74
C ARG A 82 10.72 23.81 -2.29
N ASN A 83 10.55 22.50 -2.21
CA ASN A 83 11.53 21.53 -2.69
C ASN A 83 11.36 21.19 -4.18
N ASN A 84 10.46 21.84 -4.92
CA ASN A 84 10.12 21.53 -6.32
C ASN A 84 9.71 20.07 -6.52
N ARG A 85 8.93 19.49 -5.58
CA ARG A 85 8.53 18.07 -5.57
C ARG A 85 7.03 17.88 -5.34
N ILE A 86 6.23 18.84 -5.78
CA ILE A 86 4.78 18.79 -5.59
C ILE A 86 4.12 17.66 -6.39
N ASP A 87 4.78 17.20 -7.46
CA ASP A 87 4.43 16.02 -8.25
C ASP A 87 4.41 14.71 -7.45
N LEU A 88 5.06 14.68 -6.28
CA LEU A 88 5.08 13.52 -5.40
C LEU A 88 3.91 13.47 -4.41
N LEU A 89 3.01 14.46 -4.38
CA LEU A 89 1.96 14.58 -3.38
C LEU A 89 1.07 13.31 -3.32
N GLU A 90 0.64 12.79 -4.46
CA GLU A 90 -0.13 11.55 -4.55
C GLU A 90 0.62 10.36 -3.93
N GLN A 91 1.90 10.21 -4.30
CA GLN A 91 2.74 9.11 -3.80
C GLN A 91 3.04 9.24 -2.31
N VAL A 92 3.18 10.47 -1.80
CA VAL A 92 3.35 10.73 -0.36
C VAL A 92 2.10 10.36 0.41
N ALA A 93 0.91 10.71 -0.11
CA ALA A 93 -0.37 10.34 0.51
C ALA A 93 -0.53 8.82 0.59
N ALA A 94 -0.27 8.10 -0.50
CA ALA A 94 -0.31 6.63 -0.52
C ALA A 94 0.69 6.01 0.46
N ALA A 95 1.92 6.52 0.48
CA ALA A 95 2.95 6.03 1.38
C ALA A 95 2.62 6.30 2.86
N TYR A 96 2.03 7.46 3.18
CA TYR A 96 1.60 7.80 4.53
C TYR A 96 0.54 6.82 5.05
N LEU A 97 -0.51 6.55 4.28
CA LEU A 97 -1.57 5.63 4.67
C LEU A 97 -1.02 4.21 4.90
N SER A 98 -0.18 3.72 4.00
CA SER A 98 0.47 2.41 4.17
C SER A 98 1.38 2.34 5.41
N LEU A 99 2.10 3.43 5.74
CA LEU A 99 2.92 3.49 6.95
C LEU A 99 2.08 3.58 8.22
N LEU A 100 0.96 4.31 8.19
CA LEU A 100 0.03 4.42 9.31
C LEU A 100 -0.63 3.07 9.62
N GLU A 101 -1.08 2.33 8.59
CA GLU A 101 -1.62 0.98 8.75
C GLU A 101 -0.62 0.04 9.42
N LYS A 102 0.65 0.06 8.96
CA LYS A 102 1.74 -0.71 9.58
C LYS A 102 1.98 -0.29 11.03
N HIS A 103 1.92 1.01 11.33
CA HIS A 103 2.08 1.51 12.69
C HIS A 103 0.93 1.08 13.61
N GLN A 104 -0.30 1.03 13.08
CA GLN A 104 -1.48 0.53 13.80
C GLN A 104 -1.49 -1.00 13.96
N GLY A 105 -0.47 -1.69 13.46
CA GLY A 105 -0.43 -3.15 13.47
C GLY A 105 -1.45 -3.80 12.54
N LYS A 106 -1.96 -3.07 11.55
CA LYS A 106 -2.83 -3.60 10.50
C LYS A 106 -1.96 -4.02 9.32
N GLU A 107 -2.03 -5.28 8.95
CA GLU A 107 -1.35 -5.79 7.76
C GLU A 107 -2.38 -6.29 6.75
N THR A 108 -2.25 -5.82 5.52
CA THR A 108 -3.06 -6.34 4.41
C THR A 108 -2.41 -7.62 3.90
N ALA A 109 -3.12 -8.73 4.02
CA ALA A 109 -2.73 -10.01 3.46
C ALA A 109 -3.39 -10.21 2.09
N VAL A 110 -2.60 -10.23 1.03
CA VAL A 110 -3.09 -10.53 -0.31
C VAL A 110 -3.17 -12.04 -0.48
N VAL A 111 -4.37 -12.55 -0.72
CA VAL A 111 -4.64 -13.96 -0.97
C VAL A 111 -4.93 -14.15 -2.45
N THR A 112 -4.06 -14.86 -3.16
CA THR A 112 -4.30 -15.22 -4.56
C THR A 112 -4.90 -16.62 -4.64
N THR A 113 -6.07 -16.75 -5.28
CA THR A 113 -6.82 -18.00 -5.43
C THR A 113 -7.27 -18.21 -6.88
N ALA A 114 -7.50 -19.46 -7.27
CA ALA A 114 -8.04 -19.80 -8.62
C ALA A 114 -9.51 -19.40 -8.79
N VAL A 115 -10.26 -19.37 -7.69
CA VAL A 115 -11.70 -19.03 -7.64
C VAL A 115 -11.96 -18.03 -6.52
N PRO A 116 -13.07 -17.28 -6.56
CA PRO A 116 -13.41 -16.37 -5.46
C PRO A 116 -13.38 -17.06 -4.10
N LEU A 117 -12.92 -16.34 -3.07
CA LEU A 117 -12.78 -16.88 -1.72
C LEU A 117 -14.14 -17.33 -1.18
N THR A 118 -14.22 -18.58 -0.74
CA THR A 118 -15.39 -19.08 0.00
C THR A 118 -15.19 -18.82 1.49
N ALA A 119 -16.27 -18.66 2.27
CA ALA A 119 -16.22 -18.44 3.71
C ALA A 119 -15.43 -19.54 4.48
N ALA A 120 -15.37 -20.76 3.95
CA ALA A 120 -14.59 -21.84 4.52
C ALA A 120 -13.07 -21.63 4.29
N LEU A 121 -12.68 -21.25 3.09
CA LEU A 121 -11.28 -20.95 2.74
C LEU A 121 -10.78 -19.70 3.46
N GLU A 122 -11.62 -18.69 3.61
CA GLU A 122 -11.29 -17.46 4.34
C GLU A 122 -10.86 -17.76 5.79
N LYS A 123 -11.58 -18.64 6.49
CA LYS A 123 -11.23 -19.07 7.85
C LYS A 123 -9.88 -19.78 7.90
N VAL A 124 -9.58 -20.64 6.94
CA VAL A 124 -8.31 -21.38 6.85
C VAL A 124 -7.15 -20.41 6.58
N VAL A 125 -7.36 -19.48 5.66
CA VAL A 125 -6.36 -18.45 5.31
C VAL A 125 -6.10 -17.53 6.50
N LEU A 126 -7.16 -17.04 7.18
CA LEU A 126 -7.03 -16.23 8.40
C LEU A 126 -6.30 -16.97 9.52
N ALA A 127 -6.58 -18.25 9.71
CA ALA A 127 -5.88 -19.06 10.72
C ALA A 127 -4.38 -19.17 10.41
N LYS A 128 -4.02 -19.34 9.13
CA LYS A 128 -2.61 -19.36 8.69
C LYS A 128 -1.96 -17.99 8.76
N ALA A 129 -2.67 -16.94 8.38
CA ALA A 129 -2.19 -15.58 8.46
C ALA A 129 -1.86 -15.17 9.91
N LYS A 130 -2.73 -15.50 10.88
CA LYS A 130 -2.50 -15.30 12.33
C LYS A 130 -1.31 -16.10 12.89
N GLN A 131 -0.92 -17.21 12.27
CA GLN A 131 0.29 -17.95 12.66
C GLN A 131 1.57 -17.26 12.15
N LEU A 132 1.49 -16.50 11.07
CA LEU A 132 2.62 -15.83 10.42
C LEU A 132 2.83 -14.40 10.91
N SER A 133 1.76 -13.73 11.31
CA SER A 133 1.81 -12.36 11.87
C SER A 133 0.86 -12.24 13.06
N SER A 134 1.31 -11.52 14.09
CA SER A 134 0.50 -11.17 15.27
C SER A 134 -0.33 -9.89 15.06
N ALA A 135 -0.26 -9.29 13.87
CA ALA A 135 -1.00 -8.08 13.51
C ALA A 135 -2.48 -8.39 13.22
N GLU A 136 -3.31 -7.36 13.24
CA GLU A 136 -4.68 -7.43 12.75
C GLU A 136 -4.67 -7.51 11.22
N ILE A 137 -5.07 -8.67 10.67
CA ILE A 137 -4.91 -8.96 9.24
C ILE A 137 -6.22 -8.68 8.51
N SER A 138 -6.16 -7.76 7.55
CA SER A 138 -7.19 -7.56 6.54
C SER A 138 -6.88 -8.41 5.31
N LEU A 139 -7.87 -9.19 4.82
CA LEU A 139 -7.70 -10.03 3.64
C LEU A 139 -8.16 -9.30 2.38
N GLU A 140 -7.26 -9.23 1.40
CA GLU A 140 -7.57 -8.81 0.04
C GLU A 140 -7.50 -10.03 -0.90
N ASN A 141 -8.62 -10.36 -1.56
CA ASN A 141 -8.65 -11.48 -2.49
C ASN A 141 -8.30 -11.04 -3.90
N LYS A 142 -7.29 -11.69 -4.49
CA LYS A 142 -6.96 -11.59 -5.90
C LYS A 142 -7.23 -12.92 -6.58
N VAL A 143 -8.13 -12.93 -7.57
CA VAL A 143 -8.40 -14.13 -8.37
C VAL A 143 -7.42 -14.21 -9.53
N ASP A 144 -6.66 -15.32 -9.59
CA ASP A 144 -5.74 -15.62 -10.68
C ASP A 144 -6.01 -17.03 -11.20
N PRO A 145 -6.61 -17.16 -12.41
CA PRO A 145 -6.93 -18.46 -13.00
C PRO A 145 -5.71 -19.32 -13.36
N SER A 146 -4.51 -18.76 -13.38
CA SER A 146 -3.28 -19.51 -13.64
C SER A 146 -2.92 -20.47 -12.50
N ILE A 147 -3.47 -20.23 -11.31
CA ILE A 147 -3.32 -21.14 -10.17
C ILE A 147 -4.35 -22.27 -10.35
N VAL A 148 -3.86 -23.49 -10.58
CA VAL A 148 -4.70 -24.69 -10.79
C VAL A 148 -5.59 -25.00 -9.58
N GLY A 149 -5.17 -24.59 -8.35
CA GLY A 149 -5.91 -24.77 -7.11
C GLY A 149 -5.07 -24.42 -5.89
N GLY A 150 -5.73 -24.35 -4.72
CA GLY A 150 -5.11 -23.89 -3.48
C GLY A 150 -5.08 -22.37 -3.38
N PHE A 151 -4.14 -21.83 -2.60
CA PHE A 151 -3.99 -20.38 -2.40
C PHE A 151 -2.53 -20.00 -2.19
N ILE A 152 -2.21 -18.76 -2.54
CA ILE A 152 -0.94 -18.11 -2.21
C ILE A 152 -1.27 -16.94 -1.29
N LEU A 153 -0.74 -16.95 -0.08
CA LEU A 153 -0.90 -15.91 0.92
C LEU A 153 0.36 -15.07 0.97
N ARG A 154 0.23 -13.75 0.80
CA ARG A 154 1.33 -12.80 0.92
C ARG A 154 1.00 -11.76 1.99
N ILE A 155 1.87 -11.64 2.99
CA ILE A 155 1.78 -10.67 4.07
C ILE A 155 3.07 -9.86 4.08
N GLY A 156 3.03 -8.63 3.59
CA GLY A 156 4.24 -7.82 3.42
C GLY A 156 5.29 -8.53 2.55
N ASP A 157 6.43 -8.88 3.16
CA ASP A 157 7.53 -9.58 2.49
C ASP A 157 7.48 -11.10 2.64
N LEU A 158 6.56 -11.62 3.47
CA LEU A 158 6.37 -13.06 3.66
C LEU A 158 5.37 -13.60 2.65
N GLN A 159 5.73 -14.73 2.01
CA GLN A 159 4.84 -15.44 1.10
C GLN A 159 4.71 -16.90 1.53
N TYR A 160 3.48 -17.34 1.74
CA TYR A 160 3.13 -18.74 1.97
C TYR A 160 2.40 -19.29 0.74
N ASN A 161 3.04 -20.25 0.08
CA ASN A 161 2.52 -20.87 -1.14
C ASN A 161 1.92 -22.24 -0.82
N ALA A 162 0.59 -22.33 -0.80
CA ALA A 162 -0.19 -23.55 -0.65
C ALA A 162 -0.90 -23.94 -1.96
N SER A 163 -0.34 -23.55 -3.11
CA SER A 163 -0.90 -23.96 -4.41
C SER A 163 -0.63 -25.44 -4.69
N VAL A 164 -1.57 -26.09 -5.37
CA VAL A 164 -1.44 -27.50 -5.79
C VAL A 164 -0.21 -27.70 -6.67
N ALA A 165 0.09 -26.76 -7.56
CA ALA A 165 1.28 -26.81 -8.41
C ALA A 165 2.57 -26.86 -7.59
N HIS A 166 2.67 -26.03 -6.54
CA HIS A 166 3.84 -26.01 -5.67
C HIS A 166 4.00 -27.32 -4.86
N GLN A 167 2.88 -27.87 -4.38
CA GLN A 167 2.89 -29.15 -3.65
C GLN A 167 3.32 -30.31 -4.55
N LEU A 168 2.86 -30.34 -5.80
CA LEU A 168 3.26 -31.35 -6.78
C LEU A 168 4.74 -31.24 -7.14
N ASP A 169 5.25 -30.02 -7.34
CA ASP A 169 6.66 -29.77 -7.59
C ASP A 169 7.56 -30.20 -6.41
N HIS A 170 7.10 -29.97 -5.18
CA HIS A 170 7.80 -30.42 -3.98
C HIS A 170 7.88 -31.95 -3.94
N LEU A 171 6.76 -32.63 -4.12
CA LEU A 171 6.71 -34.10 -4.17
C LEU A 171 7.58 -34.68 -5.28
N LYS A 172 7.55 -34.06 -6.47
CA LYS A 172 8.40 -34.48 -7.59
C LYS A 172 9.89 -34.37 -7.23
N ARG A 173 10.31 -33.31 -6.57
CA ARG A 173 11.70 -33.12 -6.12
C ARG A 173 12.10 -34.14 -5.06
N GLU A 174 11.26 -34.41 -4.07
CA GLU A 174 11.50 -35.42 -3.04
C GLU A 174 11.68 -36.81 -3.67
N LEU A 175 10.80 -37.21 -4.59
CA LEU A 175 10.87 -38.51 -5.25
C LEU A 175 12.11 -38.64 -6.16
N THR A 176 12.54 -37.55 -6.81
CA THR A 176 13.75 -37.58 -7.65
C THR A 176 15.03 -37.55 -6.83
N GLN A 177 15.06 -36.87 -5.68
CA GLN A 177 16.24 -36.86 -4.80
C GLN A 177 16.45 -38.20 -4.07
N THR A 178 15.38 -38.87 -3.68
CA THR A 178 15.46 -40.17 -3.00
C THR A 178 16.02 -41.29 -3.91
N ASN A 179 15.89 -41.15 -5.24
CA ASN A 179 16.41 -42.15 -6.19
C ASN A 179 17.93 -42.05 -6.46
N TYR A 180 18.63 -41.05 -5.91
CA TYR A 180 20.08 -40.88 -6.10
C TYR A 180 20.89 -41.32 -4.84
N SER A 181 20.28 -41.88 -3.82
CA SER A 181 20.94 -42.34 -2.59
C SER A 181 20.90 -43.87 -2.46
N ALA A 182 21.14 -44.61 -3.56
CA ALA A 182 21.34 -46.05 -3.57
C ALA A 182 22.71 -46.36 -4.15
#